data_8988fcbca6cfef104ae319ffa3f92461
#
_entry.id   8988fcbca6cfef104ae319ffa3f92461
#
_cell.length_a   1.000
_cell.length_b   1.000
_cell.length_c   1.000
_cell.angle_alpha   90.00
_cell.angle_beta   90.00
_cell.angle_gamma   90.00
#
_symmetry.space_group_name_H-M   'P 1'
#
loop_
_entity.id
_entity.type
_entity.pdbx_description
1 polymer ?
#
loop_
_entity_poly.entity_id
_entity_poly.type
_entity_poly.pdbx_seq_one_letter_code
_entity_poly.pdbx_strand_id
1 'polypeptide(L)'
;MNIKTIDELTKKLLSIPTITKKQAEKLADYILKSPKDEIKQTLEYILETKDKIGFCEKCNFIVENGKCANCDRFNLWNTLIVVESVASVKKIFDTDFYNGYFFVLPYLLSMSPKNAKVDFNYEHLVNFIKTKKITEVIIVLSPTIEGQMTTAQLMQICREIDVKVTRAAVGLPLNANIEYIDEFTIKQAIENRTK
;
A
#
# COMPACT_ATOMS: atom_id res chain seq x y z
N MET A 1 36.45 2.40 19.95
CA MET A 1 37.05 1.25 19.25
C MET A 1 36.23 1.00 18.01
N ASN A 2 36.83 1.10 16.84
CA ASN A 2 36.11 1.01 15.57
C ASN A 2 36.42 -0.36 14.94
N ILE A 3 35.45 -1.24 14.84
CA ILE A 3 35.64 -2.58 14.25
C ILE A 3 35.06 -2.53 12.84
N LYS A 4 35.95 -2.42 11.85
CA LYS A 4 35.61 -2.20 10.43
C LYS A 4 34.49 -3.11 9.91
N THR A 5 34.55 -4.40 10.21
CA THR A 5 33.54 -5.37 9.77
C THR A 5 32.15 -5.11 10.34
N ILE A 6 32.05 -4.68 11.62
CA ILE A 6 30.77 -4.35 12.26
C ILE A 6 30.21 -3.05 11.66
N ASP A 7 31.07 -2.07 11.40
CA ASP A 7 30.66 -0.82 10.77
C ASP A 7 30.16 -1.04 9.34
N GLU A 8 30.79 -1.91 8.57
CA GLU A 8 30.36 -2.29 7.22
C GLU A 8 29.01 -3.00 7.24
N LEU A 9 28.82 -3.96 8.17
CA LEU A 9 27.53 -4.62 8.38
C LEU A 9 26.43 -3.61 8.73
N THR A 10 26.70 -2.74 9.70
CA THR A 10 25.73 -1.71 10.12
C THR A 10 25.38 -0.76 8.98
N LYS A 11 26.36 -0.35 8.16
CA LYS A 11 26.10 0.46 6.94
C LYS A 11 25.23 -0.30 5.94
N LYS A 12 25.46 -1.57 5.75
CA LYS A 12 24.64 -2.41 4.84
C LYS A 12 23.21 -2.52 5.33
N LEU A 13 23.00 -2.72 6.63
CA LEU A 13 21.67 -2.75 7.24
C LEU A 13 20.95 -1.40 7.12
N LEU A 14 21.67 -0.29 7.28
CA LEU A 14 21.13 1.05 7.08
C LEU A 14 20.70 1.36 5.64
N SER A 15 21.19 0.62 4.65
CA SER A 15 20.72 0.76 3.27
C SER A 15 19.32 0.17 3.04
N ILE A 16 18.77 -0.58 4.00
CA ILE A 16 17.41 -1.08 3.96
C ILE A 16 16.47 0.06 4.37
N PRO A 17 15.50 0.43 3.53
CA PRO A 17 14.54 1.48 3.86
C PRO A 17 13.85 1.19 5.21
N THR A 18 13.57 2.23 5.98
CA THR A 18 12.92 2.17 7.31
C THR A 18 13.77 1.67 8.47
N ILE A 19 14.97 1.14 8.25
CA ILE A 19 15.88 0.79 9.34
C ILE A 19 16.62 2.05 9.83
N THR A 20 16.40 2.40 11.09
CA THR A 20 17.12 3.49 11.78
C THR A 20 18.50 3.02 12.25
N LYS A 21 19.42 3.97 12.52
CA LYS A 21 20.75 3.66 13.04
C LYS A 21 20.71 2.76 14.28
N LYS A 22 19.82 3.07 15.24
CA LYS A 22 19.67 2.28 16.47
C LYS A 22 19.17 0.84 16.21
N GLN A 23 18.31 0.67 15.21
CA GLN A 23 17.83 -0.67 14.81
C GLN A 23 18.92 -1.45 14.08
N ALA A 24 19.70 -0.82 13.21
CA ALA A 24 20.83 -1.44 12.53
C ALA A 24 21.90 -1.92 13.52
N GLU A 25 22.25 -1.10 14.52
CA GLU A 25 23.19 -1.47 15.59
C GLU A 25 22.70 -2.66 16.43
N LYS A 26 21.40 -2.68 16.81
CA LYS A 26 20.80 -3.80 17.54
C LYS A 26 20.78 -5.09 16.71
N LEU A 27 20.47 -4.98 15.40
CA LEU A 27 20.46 -6.14 14.50
C LEU A 27 21.89 -6.67 14.28
N ALA A 28 22.88 -5.80 14.15
CA ALA A 28 24.29 -6.21 14.06
C ALA A 28 24.73 -6.95 15.34
N ASP A 29 24.36 -6.44 16.53
CA ASP A 29 24.66 -7.10 17.83
C ASP A 29 23.95 -8.47 17.94
N TYR A 30 22.70 -8.60 17.50
CA TYR A 30 22.00 -9.87 17.42
C TYR A 30 22.73 -10.87 16.52
N ILE A 31 23.11 -10.45 15.30
CA ILE A 31 23.83 -11.30 14.33
C ILE A 31 25.16 -11.80 14.92
N LEU A 32 25.87 -10.95 15.66
CA LEU A 32 27.13 -11.32 16.30
C LEU A 32 26.96 -12.35 17.44
N LYS A 33 25.84 -12.31 18.15
CA LYS A 33 25.57 -13.19 19.30
C LYS A 33 24.90 -14.50 18.91
N SER A 34 24.21 -14.53 17.76
CA SER A 34 23.48 -15.69 17.30
C SER A 34 24.40 -16.77 16.71
N PRO A 35 24.05 -18.06 16.86
CA PRO A 35 24.72 -19.14 16.17
C PRO A 35 24.70 -18.96 14.66
N LYS A 36 25.81 -19.35 14.00
CA LYS A 36 25.95 -19.19 12.53
C LYS A 36 24.83 -19.93 11.76
N ASP A 37 24.43 -21.08 12.24
CA ASP A 37 23.39 -21.89 11.57
C ASP A 37 22.00 -21.23 11.65
N GLU A 38 21.67 -20.57 12.75
CA GLU A 38 20.42 -19.79 12.90
C GLU A 38 20.37 -18.62 11.90
N ILE A 39 21.47 -17.87 11.78
CA ILE A 39 21.57 -16.78 10.81
C ILE A 39 21.48 -17.33 9.38
N LYS A 40 22.14 -18.44 9.08
CA LYS A 40 22.10 -19.09 7.77
C LYS A 40 20.67 -19.49 7.40
N GLN A 41 19.96 -20.20 8.29
CA GLN A 41 18.55 -20.59 8.08
C GLN A 41 17.65 -19.39 7.83
N THR A 42 17.83 -18.31 8.60
CA THR A 42 17.06 -17.08 8.41
C THR A 42 17.30 -16.47 7.03
N LEU A 43 18.55 -16.40 6.59
CA LEU A 43 18.91 -15.87 5.27
C LEU A 43 18.38 -16.74 4.14
N GLU A 44 18.48 -18.06 4.25
CA GLU A 44 17.93 -19.01 3.28
C GLU A 44 16.42 -18.84 3.16
N TYR A 45 15.70 -18.74 4.29
CA TYR A 45 14.25 -18.50 4.29
C TYR A 45 13.86 -17.17 3.65
N ILE A 46 14.63 -16.10 3.87
CA ILE A 46 14.42 -14.80 3.22
C ILE A 46 14.54 -14.92 1.69
N LEU A 47 15.58 -15.61 1.21
CA LEU A 47 15.80 -15.82 -0.22
C LEU A 47 14.70 -16.68 -0.84
N GLU A 48 14.36 -17.82 -0.22
CA GLU A 48 13.24 -18.66 -0.68
C GLU A 48 11.91 -17.89 -0.73
N THR A 49 11.65 -17.06 0.27
CA THR A 49 10.45 -16.21 0.30
C THR A 49 10.47 -15.25 -0.88
N LYS A 50 11.61 -14.62 -1.17
CA LYS A 50 11.75 -13.72 -2.31
C LYS A 50 11.49 -14.39 -3.65
N ASP A 51 11.88 -15.68 -3.80
CA ASP A 51 11.64 -16.45 -5.01
C ASP A 51 10.17 -16.85 -5.19
N LYS A 52 9.45 -17.06 -4.08
CA LYS A 52 8.04 -17.49 -4.08
C LYS A 52 7.04 -16.33 -4.18
N ILE A 53 7.42 -15.13 -3.71
CA ILE A 53 6.54 -13.96 -3.61
C ILE A 53 6.95 -12.88 -4.60
N GLY A 54 5.97 -12.35 -5.32
CA GLY A 54 6.11 -11.21 -6.22
C GLY A 54 4.90 -10.29 -6.18
N PHE A 55 4.87 -9.32 -7.09
CA PHE A 55 3.73 -8.47 -7.31
C PHE A 55 2.98 -8.89 -8.57
N CYS A 56 1.67 -8.86 -8.50
CA CYS A 56 0.80 -9.17 -9.63
C CYS A 56 0.88 -8.06 -10.68
N GLU A 57 1.25 -8.41 -11.90
CA GLU A 57 1.30 -7.47 -13.02
C GLU A 57 -0.06 -6.83 -13.36
N LYS A 58 -1.17 -7.42 -12.91
CA LYS A 58 -2.53 -6.93 -13.20
C LYS A 58 -3.06 -5.95 -12.16
N CYS A 59 -2.77 -6.15 -10.87
CA CYS A 59 -3.37 -5.37 -9.78
C CYS A 59 -2.36 -4.89 -8.72
N ASN A 60 -1.07 -5.14 -8.91
CA ASN A 60 0.03 -4.81 -8.00
C ASN A 60 -0.09 -5.41 -6.58
N PHE A 61 -1.00 -6.39 -6.38
CA PHE A 61 -1.10 -7.12 -5.13
C PHE A 61 -0.12 -8.30 -5.09
N ILE A 62 -0.10 -9.06 -4.01
CA ILE A 62 0.84 -10.16 -3.81
C ILE A 62 0.49 -11.36 -4.71
N VAL A 63 1.53 -11.91 -5.34
CA VAL A 63 1.53 -13.22 -6.00
C VAL A 63 2.38 -14.16 -5.17
N GLU A 64 1.86 -15.32 -4.87
CA GLU A 64 2.57 -16.41 -4.22
C GLU A 64 2.48 -17.66 -5.10
N ASN A 65 3.64 -18.27 -5.42
CA ASN A 65 3.72 -19.45 -6.28
C ASN A 65 2.93 -19.31 -7.59
N GLY A 66 3.00 -18.14 -8.23
CA GLY A 66 2.32 -17.83 -9.49
C GLY A 66 0.83 -17.52 -9.38
N LYS A 67 0.23 -17.55 -8.17
CA LYS A 67 -1.18 -17.23 -7.95
C LYS A 67 -1.35 -15.87 -7.27
N CYS A 68 -2.19 -15.01 -7.83
CA CYS A 68 -2.50 -13.72 -7.24
C CYS A 68 -3.59 -13.88 -6.17
N ALA A 69 -3.28 -13.52 -4.93
CA ALA A 69 -4.24 -13.60 -3.81
C ALA A 69 -5.49 -12.69 -3.97
N ASN A 70 -5.55 -11.88 -5.02
CA ASN A 70 -6.69 -11.02 -5.36
C ASN A 70 -7.34 -11.45 -6.69
N CYS A 71 -6.57 -11.51 -7.79
CA CYS A 71 -7.13 -11.73 -9.13
C CYS A 71 -7.66 -13.16 -9.36
N ASP A 72 -7.13 -14.14 -8.62
CA ASP A 72 -7.46 -15.56 -8.76
C ASP A 72 -8.52 -16.03 -7.75
N ARG A 73 -9.15 -15.10 -7.03
CA ARG A 73 -10.32 -15.36 -6.21
C ARG A 73 -11.56 -15.55 -7.08
N PHE A 74 -12.52 -16.36 -6.59
CA PHE A 74 -13.77 -16.66 -7.28
C PHE A 74 -14.95 -15.91 -6.65
N ASN A 75 -16.03 -15.77 -7.41
CA ASN A 75 -17.30 -15.17 -6.96
C ASN A 75 -17.15 -13.76 -6.38
N LEU A 76 -16.27 -12.94 -6.98
CA LEU A 76 -16.08 -11.56 -6.58
C LEU A 76 -17.18 -10.65 -7.14
N TRP A 77 -17.52 -9.61 -6.38
CA TRP A 77 -18.35 -8.53 -6.88
C TRP A 77 -17.61 -7.75 -7.97
N ASN A 78 -18.33 -7.17 -8.92
CA ASN A 78 -17.75 -6.32 -9.97
C ASN A 78 -17.43 -4.91 -9.43
N THR A 79 -16.97 -4.83 -8.21
CA THR A 79 -16.51 -3.60 -7.56
C THR A 79 -15.01 -3.65 -7.30
N LEU A 80 -14.36 -2.49 -7.31
CA LEU A 80 -12.92 -2.34 -7.14
C LEU A 80 -12.61 -1.35 -6.05
N ILE A 81 -11.88 -1.77 -5.01
CA ILE A 81 -11.24 -0.83 -4.08
C ILE A 81 -9.83 -0.53 -4.55
N VAL A 82 -9.53 0.77 -4.74
CA VAL A 82 -8.20 1.28 -5.07
C VAL A 82 -7.54 1.81 -3.82
N VAL A 83 -6.33 1.31 -3.51
CA VAL A 83 -5.55 1.65 -2.31
C VAL A 83 -4.10 1.99 -2.66
N GLU A 84 -3.39 2.59 -1.73
CA GLU A 84 -1.98 3.01 -1.89
C GLU A 84 -0.96 1.93 -1.48
N SER A 85 -1.38 0.86 -0.78
CA SER A 85 -0.45 -0.15 -0.29
C SER A 85 -1.09 -1.53 -0.11
N VAL A 86 -0.24 -2.56 -0.13
CA VAL A 86 -0.63 -3.94 0.22
C VAL A 86 -1.14 -4.04 1.66
N ALA A 87 -0.58 -3.25 2.58
CA ALA A 87 -1.02 -3.22 3.98
C ALA A 87 -2.47 -2.71 4.11
N SER A 88 -2.86 -1.72 3.31
CA SER A 88 -4.24 -1.23 3.24
C SER A 88 -5.21 -2.31 2.76
N VAL A 89 -4.81 -3.12 1.75
CA VAL A 89 -5.63 -4.27 1.31
C VAL A 89 -5.84 -5.24 2.46
N LYS A 90 -4.76 -5.67 3.14
CA LYS A 90 -4.87 -6.60 4.28
C LYS A 90 -5.81 -6.07 5.34
N LYS A 91 -5.69 -4.78 5.71
CA LYS A 91 -6.53 -4.16 6.71
C LYS A 91 -8.03 -4.18 6.35
N ILE A 92 -8.37 -3.94 5.08
CA ILE A 92 -9.75 -3.98 4.61
C ILE A 92 -10.24 -5.43 4.52
N PHE A 93 -9.39 -6.33 4.03
CA PHE A 93 -9.72 -7.74 3.89
C PHE A 93 -10.06 -8.40 5.24
N ASP A 94 -9.31 -8.07 6.29
CA ASP A 94 -9.51 -8.59 7.65
C ASP A 94 -10.86 -8.17 8.28
N THR A 95 -11.58 -7.21 7.70
CA THR A 95 -12.89 -6.78 8.18
C THR A 95 -14.05 -7.62 7.65
N ASP A 96 -13.80 -8.47 6.65
CA ASP A 96 -14.74 -9.43 6.02
C ASP A 96 -16.06 -8.83 5.48
N PHE A 97 -16.13 -7.49 5.32
CA PHE A 97 -17.34 -6.84 4.77
C PHE A 97 -17.30 -6.67 3.26
N TYR A 98 -16.15 -6.88 2.61
CA TYR A 98 -15.94 -6.60 1.19
C TYR A 98 -15.44 -7.82 0.41
N ASN A 99 -16.16 -8.20 -0.63
CA ASN A 99 -15.83 -9.33 -1.50
C ASN A 99 -15.65 -8.92 -2.98
N GLY A 100 -15.06 -7.76 -3.23
CA GLY A 100 -14.69 -7.31 -4.57
C GLY A 100 -13.19 -7.41 -4.85
N TYR A 101 -12.78 -6.78 -5.94
CA TYR A 101 -11.37 -6.68 -6.34
C TYR A 101 -10.66 -5.56 -5.61
N PHE A 102 -9.33 -5.70 -5.48
CA PHE A 102 -8.43 -4.64 -5.04
C PHE A 102 -7.46 -4.25 -6.14
N PHE A 103 -7.03 -3.01 -6.15
CA PHE A 103 -5.94 -2.52 -6.97
C PHE A 103 -5.00 -1.67 -6.11
N VAL A 104 -3.73 -2.03 -6.07
CA VAL A 104 -2.71 -1.27 -5.35
C VAL A 104 -2.06 -0.30 -6.32
N LEU A 105 -2.12 0.99 -6.04
CA LEU A 105 -1.48 1.99 -6.86
C LEU A 105 0.05 1.84 -6.81
N PRO A 106 0.75 1.93 -7.95
CA PRO A 106 2.20 1.86 -7.98
C PRO A 106 2.86 3.10 -7.36
N TYR A 107 2.14 4.22 -7.30
CA TYR A 107 2.55 5.51 -6.74
C TYR A 107 1.34 6.42 -6.49
N LEU A 108 1.53 7.44 -5.67
CA LEU A 108 0.65 8.59 -5.57
C LEU A 108 1.24 9.77 -6.36
N LEU A 109 0.39 10.67 -6.84
CA LEU A 109 0.84 11.91 -7.47
C LEU A 109 1.61 12.75 -6.44
N SER A 110 2.75 13.28 -6.84
CA SER A 110 3.58 14.11 -5.98
C SER A 110 4.01 15.39 -6.71
N MET A 111 4.04 16.50 -5.98
CA MET A 111 4.57 17.76 -6.49
C MET A 111 6.10 17.80 -6.56
N SER A 112 6.80 16.74 -6.10
CA SER A 112 8.25 16.69 -6.10
C SER A 112 8.80 16.52 -7.52
N PRO A 113 9.76 17.37 -7.97
CA PRO A 113 10.36 17.25 -9.31
C PRO A 113 11.12 15.94 -9.54
N LYS A 114 11.45 15.19 -8.50
CA LYS A 114 12.09 13.86 -8.60
C LYS A 114 11.18 12.78 -9.18
N ASN A 115 9.87 12.99 -9.20
CA ASN A 115 8.86 12.04 -9.66
C ASN A 115 8.27 12.41 -11.05
N ALA A 116 8.99 13.19 -11.85
CA ALA A 116 8.53 13.69 -13.16
C ALA A 116 8.30 12.62 -14.25
N LYS A 117 8.42 11.32 -13.95
CA LYS A 117 8.13 10.22 -14.89
C LYS A 117 6.83 9.48 -14.56
N VAL A 118 5.90 10.15 -13.91
CA VAL A 118 4.65 9.54 -13.47
C VAL A 118 3.65 9.54 -14.63
N ASP A 119 3.13 8.38 -14.97
CA ASP A 119 1.98 8.26 -15.87
C ASP A 119 0.72 8.75 -15.16
N PHE A 120 0.29 9.98 -15.46
CA PHE A 120 -0.90 10.59 -14.87
C PHE A 120 -2.22 9.91 -15.31
N ASN A 121 -2.16 9.04 -16.30
CA ASN A 121 -3.34 8.39 -16.88
C ASN A 121 -3.69 7.06 -16.20
N TYR A 122 -2.78 6.50 -15.40
CA TYR A 122 -2.97 5.20 -14.73
C TYR A 122 -3.52 4.12 -15.69
N GLU A 123 -2.94 4.01 -16.89
CA GLU A 123 -3.42 3.10 -17.95
C GLU A 123 -3.61 1.66 -17.46
N HIS A 124 -2.74 1.21 -16.58
CA HIS A 124 -2.79 -0.13 -16.00
C HIS A 124 -4.07 -0.35 -15.17
N LEU A 125 -4.49 0.65 -14.38
CA LEU A 125 -5.76 0.63 -13.65
C LEU A 125 -6.95 0.63 -14.61
N VAL A 126 -6.93 1.48 -15.63
CA VAL A 126 -7.98 1.55 -16.67
C VAL A 126 -8.15 0.20 -17.36
N ASN A 127 -7.04 -0.44 -17.73
CA ASN A 127 -7.05 -1.77 -18.34
C ASN A 127 -7.61 -2.84 -17.40
N PHE A 128 -7.27 -2.76 -16.11
CA PHE A 128 -7.83 -3.67 -15.10
C PHE A 128 -9.35 -3.50 -14.97
N ILE A 129 -9.84 -2.26 -14.88
CA ILE A 129 -11.27 -1.94 -14.80
C ILE A 129 -12.03 -2.56 -15.98
N LYS A 130 -11.55 -2.33 -17.22
CA LYS A 130 -12.17 -2.85 -18.43
C LYS A 130 -12.14 -4.39 -18.49
N THR A 131 -11.00 -5.00 -18.19
CA THR A 131 -10.81 -6.46 -18.27
C THR A 131 -11.67 -7.20 -17.24
N LYS A 132 -11.79 -6.67 -16.03
CA LYS A 132 -12.60 -7.28 -14.96
C LYS A 132 -14.06 -6.84 -14.99
N LYS A 133 -14.46 -5.99 -15.96
CA LYS A 133 -15.82 -5.44 -16.10
C LYS A 133 -16.33 -4.80 -14.81
N ILE A 134 -15.45 -3.99 -14.19
CA ILE A 134 -15.76 -3.29 -12.94
C ILE A 134 -16.88 -2.28 -13.18
N THR A 135 -17.90 -2.29 -12.35
CA THR A 135 -19.05 -1.37 -12.41
C THR A 135 -18.94 -0.21 -11.44
N GLU A 136 -18.16 -0.37 -10.38
CA GLU A 136 -17.92 0.67 -9.37
C GLU A 136 -16.49 0.63 -8.85
N VAL A 137 -15.86 1.80 -8.79
CA VAL A 137 -14.54 2.02 -8.18
C VAL A 137 -14.71 2.81 -6.88
N ILE A 138 -14.13 2.28 -5.80
CA ILE A 138 -14.13 2.92 -4.48
C ILE A 138 -12.69 3.30 -4.16
N ILE A 139 -12.39 4.59 -4.05
CA ILE A 139 -11.04 5.09 -3.78
C ILE A 139 -10.85 5.21 -2.27
N VAL A 140 -9.85 4.48 -1.73
CA VAL A 140 -9.50 4.45 -0.31
C VAL A 140 -8.02 4.79 -0.17
N LEU A 141 -7.70 6.08 -0.18
CA LEU A 141 -6.35 6.61 -0.05
C LEU A 141 -6.25 7.46 1.22
N SER A 142 -5.03 7.56 1.75
CA SER A 142 -4.76 8.45 2.89
C SER A 142 -5.10 9.91 2.55
N PRO A 143 -5.68 10.69 3.47
CA PRO A 143 -6.11 12.07 3.22
C PRO A 143 -4.93 13.08 3.23
N THR A 144 -3.76 12.67 2.72
CA THR A 144 -2.60 13.54 2.47
C THR A 144 -2.82 14.38 1.21
N ILE A 145 -1.98 15.38 0.97
CA ILE A 145 -2.02 16.22 -0.24
C ILE A 145 -1.90 15.33 -1.48
N GLU A 146 -0.93 14.41 -1.49
CA GLU A 146 -0.71 13.45 -2.58
C GLU A 146 -1.91 12.52 -2.77
N GLY A 147 -2.49 12.02 -1.68
CA GLY A 147 -3.68 11.18 -1.71
C GLY A 147 -4.89 11.90 -2.27
N GLN A 148 -5.10 13.18 -1.91
CA GLN A 148 -6.20 13.99 -2.44
C GLN A 148 -6.02 14.32 -3.92
N MET A 149 -4.81 14.70 -4.36
CA MET A 149 -4.50 14.93 -5.77
C MET A 149 -4.72 13.66 -6.59
N THR A 150 -4.23 12.51 -6.10
CA THR A 150 -4.42 11.21 -6.74
C THR A 150 -5.90 10.84 -6.81
N THR A 151 -6.65 11.05 -5.73
CA THR A 151 -8.10 10.82 -5.70
C THR A 151 -8.83 11.63 -6.75
N ALA A 152 -8.52 12.92 -6.86
CA ALA A 152 -9.14 13.81 -7.87
C ALA A 152 -8.86 13.32 -9.30
N GLN A 153 -7.62 12.95 -9.60
CA GLN A 153 -7.21 12.41 -10.89
C GLN A 153 -7.93 11.09 -11.22
N LEU A 154 -7.97 10.15 -10.27
CA LEU A 154 -8.65 8.86 -10.46
C LEU A 154 -10.15 9.04 -10.67
N MET A 155 -10.79 9.97 -9.95
CA MET A 155 -12.21 10.29 -10.16
C MET A 155 -12.47 10.84 -11.56
N GLN A 156 -11.58 11.66 -12.08
CA GLN A 156 -11.68 12.18 -13.45
C GLN A 156 -11.56 11.03 -14.46
N ILE A 157 -10.53 10.20 -14.36
CA ILE A 157 -10.29 9.05 -15.25
C ILE A 157 -11.49 8.10 -15.26
N CYS A 158 -12.04 7.76 -14.09
CA CYS A 158 -13.19 6.86 -14.01
C CYS A 158 -14.44 7.46 -14.69
N ARG A 159 -14.66 8.77 -14.57
CA ARG A 159 -15.76 9.46 -15.29
C ARG A 159 -15.58 9.43 -16.80
N GLU A 160 -14.35 9.61 -17.29
CA GLU A 160 -14.02 9.56 -18.73
C GLU A 160 -14.28 8.18 -19.35
N ILE A 161 -14.19 7.12 -18.56
CA ILE A 161 -14.49 5.73 -19.02
C ILE A 161 -15.89 5.26 -18.60
N ASP A 162 -16.75 6.16 -18.12
CA ASP A 162 -18.15 5.90 -17.72
C ASP A 162 -18.30 4.80 -16.66
N VAL A 163 -17.43 4.82 -15.63
CA VAL A 163 -17.48 3.90 -14.49
C VAL A 163 -17.85 4.69 -13.23
N LYS A 164 -18.83 4.16 -12.47
CA LYS A 164 -19.22 4.76 -11.18
C LYS A 164 -18.01 4.83 -10.26
N VAL A 165 -17.74 6.01 -9.70
CA VAL A 165 -16.61 6.23 -8.80
C VAL A 165 -17.04 6.95 -7.54
N THR A 166 -16.56 6.45 -6.41
CA THR A 166 -16.75 7.02 -5.08
C THR A 166 -15.42 7.08 -4.34
N ARG A 167 -15.34 7.88 -3.30
CA ARG A 167 -14.20 7.88 -2.36
C ARG A 167 -14.68 7.52 -0.95
N ALA A 168 -13.82 6.90 -0.16
CA ALA A 168 -14.09 6.68 1.24
C ALA A 168 -14.28 8.03 1.96
N ALA A 169 -15.31 8.12 2.81
CA ALA A 169 -15.56 9.32 3.57
C ALA A 169 -14.47 9.54 4.64
N VAL A 170 -14.03 10.78 4.80
CA VAL A 170 -13.25 11.20 5.96
C VAL A 170 -14.23 11.56 7.07
N GLY A 171 -14.04 10.98 8.25
CA GLY A 171 -14.94 11.17 9.39
C GLY A 171 -14.23 11.10 10.73
N LEU A 172 -14.98 11.33 11.81
CA LEU A 172 -14.43 11.26 13.16
C LEU A 172 -14.13 9.80 13.55
N PRO A 173 -12.94 9.51 14.09
CA PRO A 173 -12.64 8.17 14.59
C PRO A 173 -13.50 7.82 15.83
N LEU A 174 -13.87 6.56 15.94
CA LEU A 174 -14.56 6.08 17.15
C LEU A 174 -13.67 6.26 18.40
N ASN A 175 -14.28 6.68 19.50
CA ASN A 175 -13.63 6.92 20.79
C ASN A 175 -12.57 8.04 20.77
N ALA A 176 -12.49 8.86 19.72
CA ALA A 176 -11.64 10.04 19.72
C ALA A 176 -12.35 11.21 20.43
N ASN A 177 -11.60 11.93 21.27
CA ASN A 177 -12.09 13.20 21.83
C ASN A 177 -11.97 14.30 20.75
N ILE A 178 -13.08 14.98 20.47
CA ILE A 178 -13.17 16.00 19.42
C ILE A 178 -12.15 17.14 19.60
N GLU A 179 -11.76 17.43 20.84
CA GLU A 179 -10.78 18.47 21.16
C GLU A 179 -9.36 18.19 20.60
N TYR A 180 -9.05 16.92 20.28
CA TYR A 180 -7.75 16.51 19.75
C TYR A 180 -7.77 16.21 18.24
N ILE A 181 -8.91 16.45 17.59
CA ILE A 181 -9.06 16.22 16.15
C ILE A 181 -8.72 17.50 15.41
N ASP A 182 -7.96 17.36 14.34
CA ASP A 182 -7.59 18.50 13.49
C ASP A 182 -8.80 19.12 12.77
N GLU A 183 -8.70 20.42 12.49
CA GLU A 183 -9.79 21.20 11.88
C GLU A 183 -10.25 20.65 10.54
N PHE A 184 -9.33 20.09 9.72
CA PHE A 184 -9.67 19.52 8.42
C PHE A 184 -10.56 18.30 8.58
N THR A 185 -10.22 17.39 9.49
CA THR A 185 -11.00 16.17 9.78
C THR A 185 -12.39 16.54 10.30
N ILE A 186 -12.50 17.53 11.20
CA ILE A 186 -13.80 18.02 11.71
C ILE A 186 -14.64 18.58 10.57
N LYS A 187 -14.05 19.43 9.73
CA LYS A 187 -14.74 20.02 8.57
C LYS A 187 -15.27 18.93 7.63
N GLN A 188 -14.43 17.98 7.26
CA GLN A 188 -14.82 16.87 6.37
C GLN A 188 -15.92 16.00 6.99
N ALA A 189 -15.86 15.73 8.29
CA ALA A 189 -16.89 14.96 8.98
C ALA A 189 -18.25 15.67 8.95
N ILE A 190 -18.25 17.02 9.11
CA ILE A 190 -19.47 17.83 9.03
C ILE A 190 -20.00 17.88 7.58
N GLU A 191 -19.12 18.04 6.59
CA GLU A 191 -19.50 18.05 5.17
C GLU A 191 -20.08 16.70 4.72
N ASN A 192 -19.50 15.58 5.17
CA ASN A 192 -19.89 14.21 4.83
C ASN A 192 -20.94 13.62 5.81
N ARG A 193 -21.57 14.43 6.66
CA ARG A 193 -22.56 13.94 7.65
C ARG A 193 -23.69 13.17 6.98
N THR A 194 -24.07 12.07 7.59
CA THR A 194 -25.28 11.32 7.21
C THR A 194 -26.52 11.97 7.81
N LYS A 195 -27.67 11.85 7.13
CA LYS A 195 -28.97 12.29 7.65
C LYS A 195 -29.59 11.19 8.47
#